data_ac91d01e20842b7a4c15cfb46c81b08f
#
_entry.id   ac91d01e20842b7a4c15cfb46c81b08f
#
_cell.length_a   1.000
_cell.length_b   1.000
_cell.length_c   1.000
_cell.angle_alpha   90.00
_cell.angle_beta   90.00
_cell.angle_gamma   90.00
#
_symmetry.space_group_name_H-M   'P 1'
#
loop_
_entity.id
_entity.type
_entity.pdbx_description
1 polymer ?
#
loop_
_entity_poly.entity_id
_entity_poly.type
_entity_poly.pdbx_seq_one_letter_code
_entity_poly.pdbx_strand_id
1 'polypeptide(L)'
;MKLDPDLKLRIYEKVGIYANRFSIIEPKVLLTTREVLDMPREVTEGARTSAYKYLGLSYNRQNLIFINIRKISDEKDLENTIVHELTHQRFPYLSHGKRFSKLVRQGLRGRNFPPYQKRK
;
A
#
# COMPACT_ATOMS: atom_id res chain seq x y z
N MET A 1 7.45 -13.41 5.35
CA MET A 1 8.48 -13.62 4.31
C MET A 1 9.81 -13.04 4.77
N LYS A 2 10.88 -13.55 4.25
CA LYS A 2 12.22 -13.01 4.52
C LYS A 2 12.56 -11.94 3.49
N LEU A 3 12.89 -10.74 3.95
CA LEU A 3 13.28 -9.65 3.06
C LEU A 3 14.71 -9.87 2.59
N ASP A 4 14.87 -10.00 1.27
CA ASP A 4 16.16 -10.03 0.59
C ASP A 4 16.13 -9.08 -0.62
N PRO A 5 17.28 -8.83 -1.28
CA PRO A 5 17.31 -7.88 -2.41
C PRO A 5 16.37 -8.24 -3.55
N ASP A 6 16.22 -9.53 -3.86
CA ASP A 6 15.32 -9.98 -4.93
C ASP A 6 13.87 -9.71 -4.59
N LEU A 7 13.44 -10.01 -3.36
CA LEU A 7 12.08 -9.73 -2.90
C LEU A 7 11.81 -8.23 -2.92
N LYS A 8 12.77 -7.43 -2.48
CA LYS A 8 12.65 -5.97 -2.47
C LYS A 8 12.40 -5.43 -3.87
N LEU A 9 13.16 -5.88 -4.86
CA LEU A 9 12.98 -5.48 -6.26
C LEU A 9 11.62 -5.90 -6.79
N ARG A 10 11.19 -7.14 -6.50
CA ARG A 10 9.87 -7.63 -6.92
C ARG A 10 8.73 -6.80 -6.33
N ILE A 11 8.86 -6.39 -5.07
CA ILE A 11 7.86 -5.55 -4.43
C ILE A 11 7.77 -4.20 -5.15
N TYR A 12 8.90 -3.55 -5.41
CA TYR A 12 8.92 -2.27 -6.10
C TYR A 12 8.31 -2.37 -7.51
N GLU A 13 8.63 -3.45 -8.24
CA GLU A 13 8.04 -3.68 -9.56
C GLU A 13 6.52 -3.84 -9.48
N LYS A 14 6.04 -4.65 -8.54
CA LYS A 14 4.59 -4.85 -8.34
C LYS A 14 3.88 -3.56 -7.96
N VAL A 15 4.47 -2.79 -7.05
CA VAL A 15 3.91 -1.49 -6.65
C VAL A 15 3.80 -0.56 -7.86
N GLY A 16 4.83 -0.50 -8.69
CA GLY A 16 4.82 0.31 -9.91
C GLY A 16 3.73 -0.10 -10.89
N ILE A 17 3.58 -1.40 -11.13
CA ILE A 17 2.56 -1.93 -12.03
C ILE A 17 1.15 -1.59 -11.52
N TYR A 18 0.88 -1.87 -10.25
CA TYR A 18 -0.44 -1.59 -9.67
C TYR A 18 -0.73 -0.10 -9.54
N ALA A 19 0.27 0.71 -9.19
CA ALA A 19 0.11 2.16 -9.13
C ALA A 19 -0.28 2.72 -10.49
N ASN A 20 0.33 2.22 -11.56
CA ASN A 20 -0.03 2.60 -12.92
C ASN A 20 -1.49 2.23 -13.25
N ARG A 21 -1.92 1.03 -12.88
CA ARG A 21 -3.31 0.58 -13.09
C ARG A 21 -4.31 1.41 -12.29
N PHE A 22 -3.93 1.83 -11.10
CA PHE A 22 -4.77 2.70 -10.26
C PHE A 22 -4.71 4.17 -10.66
N SER A 23 -3.84 4.52 -11.61
CA SER A 23 -3.63 5.90 -12.06
C SER A 23 -3.25 6.83 -10.92
N ILE A 24 -2.34 6.36 -10.07
CA ILE A 24 -1.78 7.14 -8.97
C ILE A 24 -0.26 7.28 -9.13
N ILE A 25 0.29 8.29 -8.48
CA ILE A 25 1.74 8.45 -8.39
C ILE A 25 2.28 7.25 -7.59
N GLU A 26 3.34 6.61 -8.09
CA GLU A 26 3.94 5.48 -7.38
C GLU A 26 4.41 5.93 -5.99
N PRO A 27 3.88 5.33 -4.92
CA PRO A 27 4.26 5.73 -3.57
C PRO A 27 5.64 5.20 -3.19
N LYS A 28 6.28 5.88 -2.25
CA LYS A 28 7.45 5.34 -1.58
C LYS A 28 6.99 4.16 -0.71
N VAL A 29 7.79 3.09 -0.69
CA VAL A 29 7.46 1.86 0.04
C VAL A 29 8.44 1.65 1.19
N LEU A 30 7.88 1.49 2.38
CA LEU A 30 8.64 1.05 3.55
C LEU A 30 8.33 -0.44 3.77
N LEU A 31 9.32 -1.21 4.14
CA LEU A 31 9.21 -2.67 4.24
C LEU A 31 9.47 -3.21 5.64
N THR A 32 9.96 -2.38 6.54
CA THR A 32 10.26 -2.78 7.92
C THR A 32 9.63 -1.82 8.91
N THR A 33 9.29 -2.34 10.10
CA THR A 33 8.77 -1.51 11.19
C THR A 33 9.78 -0.45 11.61
N ARG A 34 11.07 -0.77 11.52
CA ARG A 34 12.16 0.17 11.83
C ARG A 34 12.10 1.41 10.92
N GLU A 35 11.89 1.19 9.62
CA GLU A 35 11.77 2.30 8.67
C GLU A 35 10.60 3.22 9.04
N VAL A 36 9.46 2.65 9.47
CA VAL A 36 8.30 3.44 9.91
C VAL A 36 8.64 4.25 11.16
N LEU A 37 9.26 3.61 12.15
CA LEU A 37 9.62 4.27 13.41
C LEU A 37 10.66 5.39 13.22
N ASP A 38 11.51 5.25 12.21
CA ASP A 38 12.53 6.25 11.91
C ASP A 38 11.98 7.44 11.11
N MET A 39 10.73 7.37 10.63
CA MET A 39 10.09 8.49 9.94
C MET A 39 9.72 9.62 10.90
N PRO A 40 9.76 10.88 10.44
CA PRO A 40 9.25 12.00 11.24
C PRO A 40 7.78 11.79 11.62
N ARG A 41 7.39 12.27 12.79
CA ARG A 41 6.00 12.13 13.27
C ARG A 41 4.98 12.73 12.31
N GLU A 42 5.33 13.80 11.64
CA GLU A 42 4.47 14.47 10.66
C GLU A 42 4.14 13.52 9.49
N VAL A 43 5.09 12.69 9.09
CA VAL A 43 4.91 11.74 7.98
C VAL A 43 3.96 10.62 8.38
N THR A 44 4.11 10.07 9.58
CA THR A 44 3.30 8.95 10.06
C THR A 44 1.99 9.39 10.73
N GLU A 45 1.79 10.69 10.86
CA GLU A 45 0.57 11.28 11.49
C GLU A 45 0.29 10.70 12.88
N GLY A 46 1.35 10.35 13.61
CA GLY A 46 1.21 9.76 14.94
C GLY A 46 0.88 8.27 14.97
N ALA A 47 0.74 7.62 13.82
CA ALA A 47 0.35 6.22 13.73
C ALA A 47 1.54 5.24 13.71
N ARG A 48 2.66 5.61 14.32
CA ARG A 48 3.92 4.84 14.26
C ARG A 48 3.79 3.44 14.82
N THR A 49 3.10 3.30 15.95
CA THR A 49 2.96 2.00 16.64
C THR A 49 2.06 1.03 15.87
N SER A 50 1.22 1.52 14.96
CA SER A 50 0.36 0.68 14.14
C SER A 50 1.15 -0.24 13.21
N ALA A 51 2.42 0.10 12.93
CA ALA A 51 3.29 -0.74 12.11
C ALA A 51 3.52 -2.14 12.69
N TYR A 52 3.37 -2.31 14.00
CA TYR A 52 3.51 -3.64 14.62
C TYR A 52 2.27 -4.51 14.48
N LYS A 53 1.10 -3.90 14.28
CA LYS A 53 -0.19 -4.60 14.30
C LYS A 53 -0.67 -5.06 12.94
N TYR A 54 -0.38 -4.31 11.90
CA TYR A 54 -1.01 -4.48 10.60
C TYR A 54 -0.07 -5.06 9.55
N LEU A 55 -0.66 -5.73 8.55
CA LEU A 55 0.07 -6.23 7.37
C LEU A 55 0.60 -5.09 6.53
N GLY A 56 -0.07 -3.95 6.53
CA GLY A 56 0.34 -2.77 5.80
C GLY A 56 -0.36 -1.52 6.29
N LEU A 57 0.13 -0.38 5.87
CA LEU A 57 -0.42 0.94 6.18
C LEU A 57 -0.31 1.83 4.95
N SER A 58 -1.24 2.78 4.83
CA SER A 58 -1.21 3.80 3.79
C SER A 58 -1.20 5.18 4.43
N TYR A 59 -0.21 5.98 4.08
CA TYR A 59 -0.08 7.38 4.51
C TYR A 59 -0.42 8.25 3.31
N ASN A 60 -1.72 8.48 3.09
CA ASN A 60 -2.24 9.09 1.87
C ASN A 60 -1.68 10.47 1.56
N ARG A 61 -1.46 11.29 2.59
CA ARG A 61 -0.95 12.65 2.41
C ARG A 61 0.52 12.69 1.98
N GLN A 62 1.26 11.62 2.28
CA GLN A 62 2.70 11.57 2.06
C GLN A 62 3.09 10.71 0.86
N ASN A 63 2.11 10.19 0.13
CA ASN A 63 2.34 9.25 -0.97
C ASN A 63 3.30 8.13 -0.56
N LEU A 64 2.99 7.50 0.56
CA LEU A 64 3.84 6.51 1.23
C LEU A 64 3.00 5.33 1.67
N ILE A 65 3.49 4.12 1.45
CA ILE A 65 2.87 2.90 1.98
C ILE A 65 3.91 2.10 2.76
N PHE A 66 3.41 1.29 3.69
CA PHE A 66 4.21 0.35 4.45
C PHE A 66 3.66 -1.06 4.21
N ILE A 67 4.54 -1.99 3.86
CA ILE A 67 4.23 -3.41 3.72
C ILE A 67 5.03 -4.15 4.78
N ASN A 68 4.34 -4.77 5.74
CA ASN A 68 4.98 -5.45 6.86
C ASN A 68 5.43 -6.85 6.46
N ILE A 69 6.60 -6.96 5.89
CA ILE A 69 7.14 -8.21 5.35
C ILE A 69 7.18 -9.32 6.40
N ARG A 70 7.45 -8.99 7.66
CA ARG A 70 7.51 -9.99 8.73
C ARG A 70 6.18 -10.71 8.95
N LYS A 71 5.06 -10.08 8.63
CA LYS A 71 3.71 -10.66 8.79
C LYS A 71 3.18 -11.27 7.50
N ILE A 72 3.81 -11.03 6.39
CA ILE A 72 3.39 -11.58 5.08
C ILE A 72 3.80 -13.04 5.00
N SER A 73 2.87 -13.94 4.68
CA SER A 73 3.12 -15.38 4.64
C SER A 73 3.56 -15.89 3.26
N ASP A 74 2.98 -15.38 2.17
CA ASP A 74 3.26 -15.87 0.81
C ASP A 74 3.04 -14.77 -0.23
N GLU A 75 3.27 -15.10 -1.51
CA GLU A 75 3.12 -14.15 -2.63
C GLU A 75 1.70 -13.63 -2.78
N LYS A 76 0.70 -14.48 -2.57
CA LYS A 76 -0.70 -14.08 -2.65
C LYS A 76 -1.03 -13.04 -1.58
N ASP A 77 -0.57 -13.29 -0.37
CA ASP A 77 -0.73 -12.38 0.76
C ASP A 77 -0.02 -11.05 0.48
N LEU A 78 1.17 -11.12 -0.10
CA LEU A 78 1.93 -9.93 -0.50
C LEU A 78 1.16 -9.08 -1.51
N GLU A 79 0.65 -9.69 -2.58
CA GLU A 79 -0.11 -8.96 -3.60
C GLU A 79 -1.40 -8.36 -3.04
N ASN A 80 -2.12 -9.12 -2.23
CA ASN A 80 -3.31 -8.62 -1.55
C ASN A 80 -2.99 -7.38 -0.71
N THR A 81 -1.91 -7.42 0.03
CA THR A 81 -1.51 -6.30 0.89
C THR A 81 -1.11 -5.07 0.07
N ILE A 82 -0.32 -5.27 -0.98
CA ILE A 82 0.06 -4.17 -1.87
C ILE A 82 -1.18 -3.49 -2.45
N VAL A 83 -2.08 -4.28 -3.05
CA VAL A 83 -3.29 -3.74 -3.69
C VAL A 83 -4.21 -3.08 -2.67
N HIS A 84 -4.32 -3.65 -1.47
CA HIS A 84 -5.11 -3.07 -0.38
C HIS A 84 -4.61 -1.65 -0.05
N GLU A 85 -3.30 -1.47 0.14
CA GLU A 85 -2.74 -0.16 0.48
C GLU A 85 -2.84 0.83 -0.68
N LEU A 86 -2.63 0.37 -1.92
CA LEU A 86 -2.80 1.23 -3.09
C LEU A 86 -4.26 1.62 -3.31
N THR A 87 -5.21 0.77 -2.94
CA THR A 87 -6.63 1.09 -2.98
C THR A 87 -6.94 2.24 -2.02
N HIS A 88 -6.34 2.25 -0.83
CA HIS A 88 -6.44 3.38 0.10
C HIS A 88 -5.88 4.67 -0.52
N GLN A 89 -4.80 4.59 -1.26
CA GLN A 89 -4.20 5.75 -1.93
C GLN A 89 -5.11 6.31 -3.03
N ARG A 90 -5.71 5.42 -3.83
CA ARG A 90 -6.58 5.83 -4.94
C ARG A 90 -7.96 6.29 -4.48
N PHE A 91 -8.48 5.69 -3.41
CA PHE A 91 -9.81 5.96 -2.88
C PHE A 91 -9.72 6.36 -1.40
N PRO A 92 -9.06 7.50 -1.10
CA PRO A 92 -8.80 7.87 0.30
C PRO A 92 -10.07 8.20 1.11
N TYR A 93 -11.17 8.43 0.43
CA TYR A 93 -12.47 8.74 1.04
C TYR A 93 -13.28 7.51 1.42
N LEU A 94 -12.82 6.31 1.03
CA LEU A 94 -13.54 5.07 1.35
C LEU A 94 -13.02 4.43 2.64
N SER A 95 -13.95 4.04 3.50
CA SER A 95 -13.65 3.18 4.63
C SER A 95 -13.68 1.72 4.18
N HIS A 96 -13.15 0.82 5.01
CA HIS A 96 -13.25 -0.61 4.77
C HIS A 96 -14.72 -1.04 4.73
N GLY A 97 -15.07 -1.85 3.73
CA GLY A 97 -16.44 -2.34 3.56
C GLY A 97 -16.56 -3.05 2.22
N LYS A 98 -17.80 -3.33 1.81
CA LYS A 98 -18.06 -4.09 0.58
C LYS A 98 -17.51 -3.40 -0.67
N ARG A 99 -17.67 -2.09 -0.77
CA ARG A 99 -17.19 -1.32 -1.93
C ARG A 99 -15.66 -1.33 -2.00
N PHE A 100 -15.00 -1.13 -0.87
CA PHE A 100 -13.54 -1.18 -0.78
C PHE A 100 -13.04 -2.57 -1.19
N SER A 101 -13.61 -3.62 -0.61
CA SER A 101 -13.22 -5.01 -0.93
C SER A 101 -13.41 -5.34 -2.41
N LYS A 102 -14.49 -4.85 -3.02
CA LYS A 102 -14.74 -5.03 -4.45
C LYS A 102 -13.64 -4.37 -5.30
N LEU A 103 -13.25 -3.16 -4.93
CA LEU A 103 -12.19 -2.43 -5.64
C LEU A 103 -10.84 -3.12 -5.52
N VAL A 104 -10.52 -3.67 -4.35
CA VAL A 104 -9.30 -4.47 -4.15
C VAL A 104 -9.31 -5.68 -5.09
N ARG A 105 -10.42 -6.42 -5.14
CA ARG A 105 -10.54 -7.58 -6.04
C ARG A 105 -10.39 -7.18 -7.50
N GLN A 106 -11.00 -6.09 -7.91
CA GLN A 106 -10.88 -5.59 -9.28
C GLN A 106 -9.44 -5.18 -9.62
N GLY A 107 -8.75 -4.53 -8.68
CA GLY A 107 -7.35 -4.18 -8.84
C GLY A 107 -6.46 -5.40 -9.00
N LEU A 108 -6.68 -6.43 -8.18
CA LEU A 108 -5.95 -7.71 -8.27
C LEU A 108 -6.15 -8.40 -9.62
N ARG A 109 -7.33 -8.23 -10.23
CA ARG A 109 -7.64 -8.82 -11.54
C ARG A 109 -7.12 -8.00 -12.72
N GLY A 110 -6.47 -6.87 -12.45
CA GLY A 110 -5.83 -6.06 -13.48
C GLY A 110 -6.67 -4.92 -14.05
N ARG A 111 -7.77 -4.55 -13.38
CA ARG A 111 -8.57 -3.40 -13.81
C ARG A 111 -7.73 -2.13 -13.80
N ASN A 112 -7.90 -1.32 -14.85
CA ASN A 112 -7.33 0.03 -14.91
C ASN A 112 -8.37 1.03 -14.44
N PHE A 113 -7.98 1.88 -13.48
CA PHE A 113 -8.85 2.90 -12.92
C PHE A 113 -8.48 4.27 -13.51
N PRO A 114 -9.47 5.15 -13.74
CA PRO A 114 -9.17 6.52 -14.17
C PRO A 114 -8.53 7.30 -13.01
N PRO A 115 -7.80 8.38 -13.31
CA PRO A 115 -7.25 9.24 -12.27
C PRO A 115 -8.33 9.79 -11.36
N TYR A 116 -8.00 9.97 -10.08
CA TYR A 116 -8.90 10.65 -9.14
C TYR A 116 -9.06 12.10 -9.55
N GLN A 117 -10.31 12.51 -9.74
CA GLN A 117 -10.63 13.91 -10.04
C GLN A 117 -11.39 14.51 -8.88
N LYS A 118 -10.79 15.51 -8.27
CA LYS A 118 -11.45 16.25 -7.21
C LYS A 118 -12.53 17.12 -7.85
N ARG A 119 -13.78 16.95 -7.41
CA ARG A 119 -14.88 17.82 -7.87
C ARG A 119 -14.64 19.25 -7.37
N LYS A 120 -14.73 20.17 -8.28
CA LYS A 120 -14.70 21.59 -7.93
C LYS A 120 -16.03 22.03 -7.35
#